data_35a7967aceef3e8252d63905d26374fa
#
_entry.id   35a7967aceef3e8252d63905d26374fa
#
_cell.length_a   1.000
_cell.length_b   1.000
_cell.length_c   1.000
_cell.angle_alpha   90.00
_cell.angle_beta   90.00
_cell.angle_gamma   90.00
#
_symmetry.space_group_name_H-M   'P 1'
#
loop_
_entity.id
_entity.type
_entity.pdbx_description
1 polymer ?
#
loop_
_entity_poly.entity_id
_entity_poly.type
_entity_poly.pdbx_seq_one_letter_code
_entity_poly.pdbx_strand_id
1 'polypeptide(L)'
;MEVRLKRADGEFIIIFCLYFITIVHKMFYKGSVAAEVKDLENLTLIYEDSRIILKNKEYESLSSKKGDVMDINTLESILEIGETVAVEFKRCGNGIENDTYESVCSFLNRFGGDIFLGVLDNGKVKGIPEKAAPDMVKNFISVVSNPLLFSPTIYLSPEIIKNEEGKTIIHIHIPPSAEVHSYKKVIYDRVDDADVKVTSTSQIAQMYIRKQEIFTERRIYPYATIDDLRLDLLPKVRRMAVNNAGGKHPWAEMSDKELLVSSGLYCTDLATGQKGYNLAAIMLLGKDEVIMNICPTYMTDALLRKVNLDRYDDREIVKTNLIESYDILMEFARKHLSDKFFLENTNRVSLRNIISREMISNTLMHREFTSSFIAKFVIESDRMYIENANRSVKVGYITPENLEPNPKNPLIASFFRNIGYADTLGSGTRKLYKYSEYYSGKYPELEDGDIFRITVPLDDSYSFDFVDEPQKAGNEPQKIGNEPQKAGNEPQKVGNEPQKAVRQHRIERIIEIILDNPHITRIELSSLLRVSEATIKRDLSELNKRGKIEYIGSSKAGKWIVK
;
A
#
# COMPACT_ATOMS: atom_id res chain seq x y z
N MET A 1 35.51 18.17 7.12
CA MET A 1 36.61 18.05 8.10
C MET A 1 37.75 17.38 7.37
N GLU A 2 38.75 18.17 6.95
CA GLU A 2 39.91 17.71 6.18
C GLU A 2 40.85 16.96 7.13
N VAL A 3 41.12 15.69 6.92
CA VAL A 3 42.09 14.90 7.68
C VAL A 3 43.38 14.84 6.85
N ARG A 4 44.40 15.62 7.21
CA ARG A 4 45.73 15.50 6.62
C ARG A 4 46.46 14.30 7.23
N LEU A 5 46.72 13.30 6.42
CA LEU A 5 47.50 12.11 6.80
C LEU A 5 49.00 12.39 6.67
N LYS A 6 49.75 12.29 7.74
CA LYS A 6 51.22 12.17 7.73
C LYS A 6 51.59 10.69 7.86
N ARG A 7 52.44 10.22 6.98
CA ARG A 7 52.98 8.85 6.97
C ARG A 7 53.94 8.63 8.11
N ALA A 8 53.69 7.68 8.97
CA ALA A 8 54.69 7.05 9.86
C ALA A 8 54.20 5.64 10.20
N ASP A 9 55.10 4.72 10.11
CA ASP A 9 55.03 3.28 10.16
C ASP A 9 54.03 2.67 11.17
N GLY A 10 53.12 1.85 10.73
CA GLY A 10 52.38 0.82 11.50
C GLY A 10 51.34 1.29 12.54
N GLU A 11 51.59 2.36 13.28
CA GLU A 11 50.69 2.82 14.36
C GLU A 11 49.44 3.57 13.91
N PHE A 12 49.42 4.06 12.70
CA PHE A 12 48.32 4.89 12.18
C PHE A 12 47.02 4.13 11.92
N ILE A 13 47.12 2.85 11.60
CA ILE A 13 45.96 1.99 11.29
C ILE A 13 45.19 1.67 12.57
N ILE A 14 45.90 1.48 13.67
CA ILE A 14 45.29 1.15 14.98
C ILE A 14 44.56 2.36 15.59
N ILE A 15 45.09 3.56 15.44
CA ILE A 15 44.46 4.81 15.95
C ILE A 15 43.20 5.15 15.15
N PHE A 16 43.20 4.97 13.84
CA PHE A 16 42.06 5.22 13.00
C PHE A 16 40.91 4.21 13.25
N CYS A 17 41.25 2.94 13.43
CA CYS A 17 40.28 1.90 13.82
C CYS A 17 39.71 2.18 15.23
N LEU A 18 40.50 2.55 16.19
CA LEU A 18 40.05 2.91 17.54
C LEU A 18 39.16 4.16 17.54
N TYR A 19 39.48 5.17 16.73
CA TYR A 19 38.67 6.40 16.63
C TYR A 19 37.35 6.15 15.91
N PHE A 20 37.36 5.34 14.83
CA PHE A 20 36.16 4.95 14.12
C PHE A 20 35.26 4.04 14.97
N ILE A 21 35.84 3.07 15.68
CA ILE A 21 35.12 2.22 16.62
C ILE A 21 34.53 3.07 17.76
N THR A 22 35.22 4.10 18.24
CA THR A 22 34.72 5.01 19.30
C THR A 22 33.58 5.89 18.78
N ILE A 23 33.62 6.33 17.52
CA ILE A 23 32.52 7.10 16.89
C ILE A 23 31.31 6.20 16.66
N VAL A 24 31.48 5.03 16.10
CA VAL A 24 30.42 4.04 15.89
C VAL A 24 29.82 3.62 17.24
N HIS A 25 30.64 3.33 18.23
CA HIS A 25 30.20 3.04 19.60
C HIS A 25 29.40 4.20 20.23
N LYS A 26 29.80 5.46 20.01
CA LYS A 26 29.04 6.63 20.48
C LYS A 26 27.73 6.86 19.70
N MET A 27 27.65 6.48 18.43
CA MET A 27 26.43 6.60 17.64
C MET A 27 25.40 5.51 17.99
N PHE A 28 25.84 4.30 18.35
CA PHE A 28 24.96 3.19 18.71
C PHE A 28 24.55 3.13 20.19
N TYR A 29 25.32 3.74 21.11
CA TYR A 29 25.05 3.69 22.56
C TYR A 29 24.03 4.69 23.09
N LYS A 30 23.41 5.50 22.23
CA LYS A 30 22.27 6.37 22.60
C LYS A 30 20.89 5.82 22.30
N GLY A 31 20.79 4.60 21.78
CA GLY A 31 19.51 3.91 21.57
C GLY A 31 19.68 2.44 21.97
N SER A 32 18.95 2.03 22.97
CA SER A 32 18.92 0.70 23.54
C SER A 32 18.72 -0.43 22.51
N VAL A 33 19.79 -1.00 22.00
CA VAL A 33 19.86 -2.39 21.56
C VAL A 33 21.28 -2.86 21.84
N ALA A 34 21.45 -3.72 22.83
CA ALA A 34 22.66 -4.47 23.05
C ALA A 34 22.80 -5.54 21.96
N ALA A 35 23.39 -5.17 20.83
CA ALA A 35 23.98 -6.14 19.93
C ALA A 35 25.36 -6.49 20.48
N GLU A 36 25.56 -7.72 20.87
CA GLU A 36 26.82 -8.22 21.41
C GLU A 36 27.93 -7.99 20.38
N VAL A 37 28.99 -7.28 20.85
CA VAL A 37 30.23 -6.98 20.12
C VAL A 37 31.07 -8.27 20.05
N LYS A 38 30.56 -9.37 19.56
CA LYS A 38 31.33 -10.60 19.30
C LYS A 38 31.91 -10.67 17.90
N ASP A 39 31.47 -9.80 16.96
CA ASP A 39 31.78 -9.95 15.53
C ASP A 39 32.89 -9.03 15.01
N LEU A 40 33.60 -8.28 15.88
CA LEU A 40 34.71 -7.41 15.47
C LEU A 40 36.00 -8.18 15.11
N GLU A 41 36.15 -9.41 15.57
CA GLU A 41 37.34 -10.24 15.30
C GLU A 41 37.41 -10.79 13.86
N ASN A 42 36.30 -10.68 13.09
CA ASN A 42 36.18 -11.19 11.71
C ASN A 42 36.28 -10.12 10.62
N LEU A 43 36.55 -8.86 10.99
CA LEU A 43 36.71 -7.78 10.03
C LEU A 43 38.14 -7.68 9.51
N THR A 44 38.33 -7.80 8.21
CA THR A 44 39.63 -7.59 7.53
C THR A 44 39.58 -6.28 6.75
N LEU A 45 40.57 -5.41 6.96
CA LEU A 45 40.78 -4.15 6.23
C LEU A 45 41.64 -4.44 4.99
N ILE A 46 41.09 -4.20 3.80
CA ILE A 46 41.83 -4.29 2.55
C ILE A 46 41.92 -2.91 1.93
N TYR A 47 43.12 -2.57 1.45
CA TYR A 47 43.40 -1.33 0.73
C TYR A 47 43.58 -1.67 -0.75
N GLU A 48 42.63 -1.27 -1.59
CA GLU A 48 42.71 -1.42 -3.03
C GLU A 48 42.41 -0.06 -3.71
N ASP A 49 43.22 0.32 -4.67
CA ASP A 49 43.07 1.52 -5.53
C ASP A 49 42.65 2.81 -4.79
N SER A 50 43.38 3.14 -3.73
CA SER A 50 43.15 4.36 -2.93
C SER A 50 41.82 4.39 -2.15
N ARG A 51 41.18 3.25 -1.93
CA ARG A 51 39.96 3.09 -1.09
C ARG A 51 40.20 2.07 0.01
N ILE A 52 39.63 2.36 1.20
CA ILE A 52 39.61 1.43 2.31
C ILE A 52 38.30 0.66 2.25
N ILE A 53 38.36 -0.65 2.06
CA ILE A 53 37.20 -1.55 2.04
C ILE A 53 37.23 -2.42 3.28
N LEU A 54 36.16 -2.38 4.08
CA LEU A 54 35.94 -3.28 5.20
C LEU A 54 35.26 -4.56 4.70
N LYS A 55 35.96 -5.69 4.75
CA LYS A 55 35.41 -7.01 4.41
C LYS A 55 35.16 -7.81 5.68
N ASN A 56 33.94 -8.30 5.87
CA ASN A 56 33.58 -9.24 6.91
C ASN A 56 33.65 -10.66 6.33
N LYS A 57 34.36 -11.56 6.98
CA LYS A 57 34.50 -12.97 6.53
C LYS A 57 33.15 -13.72 6.44
N GLU A 58 32.17 -13.36 7.26
CA GLU A 58 30.81 -13.90 7.12
C GLU A 58 30.05 -13.32 5.92
N TYR A 59 30.34 -12.05 5.55
CA TYR A 59 29.78 -11.43 4.35
C TYR A 59 30.33 -12.06 3.05
N GLU A 60 31.56 -12.57 3.05
CA GLU A 60 32.10 -13.33 1.91
C GLU A 60 31.42 -14.69 1.74
N SER A 61 30.96 -15.33 2.83
CA SER A 61 30.15 -16.56 2.74
C SER A 61 28.69 -16.30 2.34
N LEU A 62 28.17 -15.07 2.58
CA LEU A 62 26.85 -14.61 2.15
C LEU A 62 26.90 -13.90 0.79
N SER A 63 27.99 -13.21 0.45
CA SER A 63 28.18 -12.56 -0.86
C SER A 63 28.69 -13.54 -1.95
N SER A 64 29.13 -14.73 -1.57
CA SER A 64 29.37 -15.83 -2.52
C SER A 64 28.09 -16.60 -2.91
N LYS A 65 26.94 -16.34 -2.27
CA LYS A 65 25.65 -16.52 -2.92
C LYS A 65 25.53 -15.41 -3.97
N LYS A 66 25.95 -15.72 -5.23
CA LYS A 66 25.49 -15.04 -6.43
C LYS A 66 24.06 -14.60 -6.18
N GLY A 67 23.73 -13.32 -6.52
CA GLY A 67 22.37 -12.80 -6.45
C GLY A 67 21.40 -13.90 -6.88
N ASP A 68 20.31 -14.09 -6.14
CA ASP A 68 19.39 -15.21 -6.35
C ASP A 68 19.07 -15.28 -7.84
N VAL A 69 19.73 -16.20 -8.54
CA VAL A 69 19.40 -16.53 -9.93
C VAL A 69 17.95 -16.99 -9.86
N MET A 70 17.07 -16.33 -10.61
CA MET A 70 15.65 -16.63 -10.63
C MET A 70 15.46 -18.16 -10.76
N ASP A 71 14.79 -18.75 -9.77
CA ASP A 71 14.51 -20.19 -9.77
C ASP A 71 13.60 -20.56 -10.95
N ILE A 72 13.88 -21.70 -11.59
CA ILE A 72 13.14 -22.19 -12.76
C ILE A 72 11.63 -22.30 -12.46
N ASN A 73 11.25 -22.77 -11.27
CA ASN A 73 9.85 -22.88 -10.88
C ASN A 73 9.16 -21.49 -10.77
N THR A 74 9.89 -20.50 -10.33
CA THR A 74 9.42 -19.10 -10.28
C THR A 74 9.24 -18.54 -11.69
N LEU A 75 10.18 -18.81 -12.59
CA LEU A 75 10.08 -18.41 -14.00
C LEU A 75 8.85 -19.03 -14.67
N GLU A 76 8.65 -20.34 -14.56
CA GLU A 76 7.48 -21.02 -15.16
C GLU A 76 6.15 -20.49 -14.60
N SER A 77 6.11 -20.20 -13.30
CA SER A 77 4.93 -19.59 -12.68
C SER A 77 4.62 -18.19 -13.24
N ILE A 78 5.66 -17.38 -13.49
CA ILE A 78 5.52 -16.04 -14.09
C ILE A 78 5.03 -16.16 -15.55
N LEU A 79 5.60 -17.08 -16.32
CA LEU A 79 5.21 -17.33 -17.70
C LEU A 79 3.76 -17.80 -17.82
N GLU A 80 3.26 -18.59 -16.86
CA GLU A 80 1.85 -19.01 -16.79
C GLU A 80 0.89 -17.89 -16.41
N ILE A 81 1.31 -16.94 -15.56
CA ILE A 81 0.49 -15.79 -15.14
C ILE A 81 0.32 -14.81 -16.30
N GLY A 82 1.37 -14.60 -17.11
CA GLY A 82 1.38 -13.64 -18.20
C GLY A 82 1.80 -12.22 -17.79
N GLU A 83 1.68 -11.26 -18.70
CA GLU A 83 1.98 -9.85 -18.45
C GLU A 83 1.08 -9.24 -17.38
N THR A 84 1.65 -8.33 -16.60
CA THR A 84 0.98 -7.66 -15.49
C THR A 84 1.53 -6.23 -15.34
N VAL A 85 1.02 -5.48 -14.36
CA VAL A 85 1.59 -4.16 -14.00
C VAL A 85 3.09 -4.23 -13.67
N ALA A 86 3.60 -5.38 -13.24
CA ALA A 86 4.99 -5.59 -12.81
C ALA A 86 5.77 -6.61 -13.66
N VAL A 87 5.19 -7.17 -14.71
CA VAL A 87 5.84 -8.15 -15.60
C VAL A 87 5.57 -7.79 -17.04
N GLU A 88 6.61 -7.80 -17.85
CA GLU A 88 6.57 -7.50 -19.29
C GLU A 88 7.32 -8.55 -20.09
N PHE A 89 6.72 -9.03 -21.16
CA PHE A 89 7.35 -9.95 -22.11
C PHE A 89 7.72 -9.25 -23.39
N LYS A 90 8.94 -9.46 -23.88
CA LYS A 90 9.40 -8.88 -25.13
C LYS A 90 9.95 -9.95 -26.05
N ARG A 91 9.32 -10.06 -27.21
CA ARG A 91 9.83 -10.87 -28.29
C ARG A 91 11.07 -10.23 -28.87
N CYS A 92 12.25 -10.68 -28.48
CA CYS A 92 13.49 -10.23 -29.08
C CYS A 92 13.99 -11.19 -30.16
N GLY A 93 14.66 -10.64 -31.18
CA GLY A 93 15.47 -11.38 -32.13
C GLY A 93 16.95 -11.32 -31.73
N ASN A 94 17.78 -10.73 -32.62
CA ASN A 94 19.21 -10.48 -32.36
C ASN A 94 19.48 -9.11 -31.71
N GLY A 95 18.46 -8.36 -31.34
CA GLY A 95 18.57 -7.03 -30.75
C GLY A 95 17.36 -6.67 -29.89
N ILE A 96 17.53 -5.62 -29.10
CA ILE A 96 16.49 -5.07 -28.21
C ILE A 96 15.82 -3.90 -28.92
N GLU A 97 14.49 -3.94 -28.97
CA GLU A 97 13.68 -2.90 -29.63
C GLU A 97 13.47 -1.69 -28.71
N ASN A 98 13.04 -0.55 -29.29
CA ASN A 98 12.89 0.71 -28.55
C ASN A 98 11.78 0.64 -27.49
N ASP A 99 10.72 -0.10 -27.74
CA ASP A 99 9.59 -0.30 -26.80
C ASP A 99 10.04 -0.93 -25.49
N THR A 100 11.03 -1.82 -25.51
CA THR A 100 11.65 -2.36 -24.29
C THR A 100 12.21 -1.25 -23.38
N TYR A 101 12.84 -0.25 -23.96
CA TYR A 101 13.37 0.89 -23.18
C TYR A 101 12.27 1.85 -22.71
N GLU A 102 11.15 1.92 -23.40
CA GLU A 102 9.96 2.62 -22.96
C GLU A 102 9.38 1.93 -21.71
N SER A 103 9.30 0.59 -21.72
CA SER A 103 8.90 -0.23 -20.56
C SER A 103 9.89 -0.09 -19.39
N VAL A 104 11.21 -0.08 -19.65
CA VAL A 104 12.20 0.23 -18.59
C VAL A 104 11.93 1.58 -17.95
N CYS A 105 11.66 2.62 -18.75
CA CYS A 105 11.38 3.97 -18.26
C CYS A 105 10.08 4.01 -17.44
N SER A 106 9.02 3.36 -17.89
CA SER A 106 7.74 3.33 -17.19
C SER A 106 7.83 2.56 -15.87
N PHE A 107 8.53 1.43 -15.83
CA PHE A 107 8.78 0.66 -14.61
C PHE A 107 9.57 1.46 -13.57
N LEU A 108 10.67 2.13 -13.99
CA LEU A 108 11.41 3.03 -13.12
C LEU A 108 10.51 4.12 -12.55
N ASN A 109 9.60 4.62 -13.36
CA ASN A 109 8.70 5.72 -12.97
C ASN A 109 7.52 5.25 -12.13
N ARG A 110 7.24 3.97 -12.05
CA ARG A 110 6.11 3.43 -11.27
C ARG A 110 6.59 2.55 -10.10
N PHE A 111 6.43 1.27 -10.19
CA PHE A 111 6.64 0.34 -9.07
C PHE A 111 7.84 -0.59 -9.27
N GLY A 112 8.58 -0.39 -10.35
CA GLY A 112 9.52 -1.40 -10.80
C GLY A 112 8.81 -2.58 -11.46
N GLY A 113 9.56 -3.64 -11.73
CA GLY A 113 9.05 -4.86 -12.34
C GLY A 113 10.14 -5.67 -13.01
N ASP A 114 9.71 -6.68 -13.75
CA ASP A 114 10.59 -7.65 -14.40
C ASP A 114 10.27 -7.71 -15.90
N ILE A 115 11.30 -7.57 -16.73
CA ILE A 115 11.21 -7.71 -18.20
C ILE A 115 11.90 -9.00 -18.62
N PHE A 116 11.20 -9.80 -19.41
CA PHE A 116 11.71 -11.06 -19.96
C PHE A 116 11.86 -10.94 -21.47
N LEU A 117 13.11 -10.89 -21.97
CA LEU A 117 13.43 -10.86 -23.39
C LEU A 117 13.53 -12.26 -23.96
N GLY A 118 12.88 -12.51 -25.09
CA GLY A 118 12.79 -13.83 -25.73
C GLY A 118 11.48 -14.56 -25.40
N VAL A 119 10.53 -13.88 -24.77
CA VAL A 119 9.20 -14.40 -24.44
C VAL A 119 8.14 -13.66 -25.29
N LEU A 120 7.11 -14.37 -25.70
CA LEU A 120 5.97 -13.82 -26.41
C LEU A 120 4.89 -13.39 -25.40
N ASP A 121 4.00 -12.44 -25.76
CA ASP A 121 2.92 -11.88 -24.91
C ASP A 121 2.01 -12.96 -24.29
N ASN A 122 1.94 -14.14 -24.90
CA ASN A 122 1.19 -15.29 -24.36
C ASN A 122 2.01 -16.18 -23.39
N GLY A 123 3.17 -15.74 -22.95
CA GLY A 123 4.06 -16.47 -22.04
C GLY A 123 4.90 -17.57 -22.70
N LYS A 124 4.75 -17.80 -24.02
CA LYS A 124 5.50 -18.83 -24.72
C LYS A 124 6.95 -18.40 -24.96
N VAL A 125 7.90 -19.17 -24.47
CA VAL A 125 9.32 -18.89 -24.66
C VAL A 125 9.70 -19.19 -26.10
N LYS A 126 10.07 -18.13 -26.85
CA LYS A 126 10.70 -18.25 -28.17
C LYS A 126 12.20 -18.50 -28.04
N GLY A 127 12.81 -17.86 -27.07
CA GLY A 127 14.25 -17.86 -26.81
C GLY A 127 15.02 -16.84 -27.66
N ILE A 128 16.21 -16.50 -27.20
CA ILE A 128 17.20 -15.64 -27.84
C ILE A 128 18.36 -16.54 -28.31
N PRO A 129 19.00 -16.26 -29.48
CA PRO A 129 20.20 -16.99 -29.86
C PRO A 129 21.29 -16.86 -28.78
N GLU A 130 21.75 -17.96 -28.23
CA GLU A 130 22.69 -17.99 -27.08
C GLU A 130 23.94 -17.13 -27.31
N LYS A 131 24.45 -17.14 -28.56
CA LYS A 131 25.63 -16.35 -28.95
C LYS A 131 25.36 -14.84 -28.98
N ALA A 132 24.09 -14.39 -29.15
CA ALA A 132 23.73 -12.99 -29.21
C ALA A 132 23.43 -12.40 -27.81
N ALA A 133 23.03 -13.21 -26.85
CA ALA A 133 22.60 -12.75 -25.52
C ALA A 133 23.66 -11.89 -24.78
N PRO A 134 24.96 -12.24 -24.75
CA PRO A 134 25.97 -11.41 -24.10
C PRO A 134 26.12 -10.01 -24.73
N ASP A 135 26.02 -9.91 -26.05
CA ASP A 135 26.12 -8.62 -26.73
C ASP A 135 24.85 -7.79 -26.57
N MET A 136 23.69 -8.44 -26.50
CA MET A 136 22.43 -7.79 -26.16
C MET A 136 22.47 -7.19 -24.75
N VAL A 137 22.98 -7.90 -23.75
CA VAL A 137 23.18 -7.39 -22.39
C VAL A 137 24.10 -6.17 -22.36
N LYS A 138 25.26 -6.23 -23.06
CA LYS A 138 26.18 -5.08 -23.16
C LYS A 138 25.52 -3.87 -23.81
N ASN A 139 24.79 -4.09 -24.91
CA ASN A 139 24.04 -3.03 -25.58
C ASN A 139 22.98 -2.42 -24.69
N PHE A 140 22.23 -3.24 -23.95
CA PHE A 140 21.24 -2.77 -22.99
C PHE A 140 21.88 -1.86 -21.94
N ILE A 141 22.94 -2.32 -21.28
CA ILE A 141 23.67 -1.55 -20.26
C ILE A 141 24.19 -0.23 -20.86
N SER A 142 24.73 -0.26 -22.08
CA SER A 142 25.22 0.95 -22.78
C SER A 142 24.10 1.96 -23.04
N VAL A 143 22.89 1.52 -23.38
CA VAL A 143 21.74 2.40 -23.62
C VAL A 143 21.23 3.03 -22.32
N VAL A 144 21.02 2.24 -21.27
CA VAL A 144 20.44 2.73 -20.02
C VAL A 144 21.41 3.60 -19.21
N SER A 145 22.71 3.43 -19.41
CA SER A 145 23.75 4.27 -18.81
C SER A 145 24.11 5.52 -19.65
N ASN A 146 23.52 5.68 -20.83
CA ASN A 146 23.79 6.82 -21.70
C ASN A 146 22.92 8.04 -21.34
N PRO A 147 23.50 9.17 -20.87
CA PRO A 147 22.75 10.35 -20.45
C PRO A 147 21.99 11.06 -21.57
N LEU A 148 22.30 10.78 -22.84
CA LEU A 148 21.57 11.29 -24.00
C LEU A 148 20.29 10.50 -24.27
N LEU A 149 20.20 9.28 -23.76
CA LEU A 149 19.06 8.37 -23.96
C LEU A 149 18.22 8.27 -22.69
N PHE A 150 18.83 8.01 -21.53
CA PHE A 150 18.14 7.98 -20.23
C PHE A 150 18.58 9.17 -19.35
N SER A 151 17.61 9.86 -18.79
CA SER A 151 17.86 10.97 -17.87
C SER A 151 16.85 10.92 -16.71
N PRO A 152 17.32 10.72 -15.44
CA PRO A 152 18.68 10.31 -15.06
C PRO A 152 19.11 8.95 -15.63
N THR A 153 20.44 8.71 -15.70
CA THR A 153 20.99 7.40 -16.07
C THR A 153 20.79 6.37 -14.97
N ILE A 154 20.76 5.11 -15.35
CA ILE A 154 20.57 3.98 -14.44
C ILE A 154 21.60 2.90 -14.68
N TYR A 155 21.81 2.06 -13.67
CA TYR A 155 22.69 0.91 -13.73
C TYR A 155 21.87 -0.35 -13.37
N LEU A 156 21.56 -1.15 -14.39
CA LEU A 156 20.82 -2.40 -14.25
C LEU A 156 21.73 -3.56 -14.65
N SER A 157 21.52 -4.71 -14.03
CA SER A 157 22.28 -5.93 -14.29
C SER A 157 21.38 -7.02 -14.86
N PRO A 158 21.18 -7.09 -16.20
CA PRO A 158 20.39 -8.16 -16.80
C PRO A 158 21.06 -9.52 -16.58
N GLU A 159 20.23 -10.55 -16.37
CA GLU A 159 20.66 -11.93 -16.18
C GLU A 159 20.29 -12.80 -17.39
N ILE A 160 21.22 -13.68 -17.80
CA ILE A 160 20.95 -14.66 -18.85
C ILE A 160 20.54 -15.96 -18.16
N ILE A 161 19.29 -16.37 -18.36
CA ILE A 161 18.69 -17.55 -17.77
C ILE A 161 18.27 -18.55 -18.86
N LYS A 162 18.03 -19.81 -18.51
CA LYS A 162 17.49 -20.84 -19.40
C LYS A 162 16.22 -21.42 -18.78
N ASN A 163 15.21 -21.63 -19.62
CA ASN A 163 13.99 -22.33 -19.20
C ASN A 163 14.21 -23.86 -19.21
N GLU A 164 13.18 -24.64 -18.84
CA GLU A 164 13.26 -26.13 -18.83
C GLU A 164 13.59 -26.73 -20.19
N GLU A 165 13.21 -26.09 -21.30
CA GLU A 165 13.54 -26.54 -22.67
C GLU A 165 14.95 -26.14 -23.10
N GLY A 166 15.76 -25.51 -22.24
CA GLY A 166 17.11 -25.02 -22.54
C GLY A 166 17.16 -23.76 -23.41
N LYS A 167 16.03 -23.07 -23.64
CA LYS A 167 15.98 -21.82 -24.40
C LYS A 167 16.50 -20.66 -23.55
N THR A 168 17.32 -19.83 -24.17
CA THR A 168 17.93 -18.67 -23.52
C THR A 168 16.95 -17.50 -23.45
N ILE A 169 16.82 -16.88 -22.26
CA ILE A 169 16.01 -15.70 -21.94
C ILE A 169 16.94 -14.69 -21.28
N ILE A 170 16.74 -13.39 -21.49
CA ILE A 170 17.37 -12.35 -20.68
C ILE A 170 16.31 -11.80 -19.73
N HIS A 171 16.55 -11.92 -18.44
CA HIS A 171 15.74 -11.34 -17.37
C HIS A 171 16.34 -10.01 -16.92
N ILE A 172 15.51 -8.99 -16.78
CA ILE A 172 15.91 -7.65 -16.34
C ILE A 172 14.98 -7.25 -15.19
N HIS A 173 15.53 -7.29 -13.98
CA HIS A 173 14.84 -6.72 -12.83
C HIS A 173 15.04 -5.22 -12.77
N ILE A 174 13.95 -4.46 -12.69
CA ILE A 174 13.94 -3.00 -12.65
C ILE A 174 13.37 -2.57 -11.31
N PRO A 175 14.20 -2.05 -10.39
CA PRO A 175 13.71 -1.52 -9.13
C PRO A 175 12.94 -0.20 -9.36
N PRO A 176 11.98 0.16 -8.49
CA PRO A 176 11.38 1.48 -8.52
C PRO A 176 12.44 2.55 -8.22
N SER A 177 12.49 3.61 -9.02
CA SER A 177 13.43 4.72 -8.81
C SER A 177 12.83 5.79 -7.93
N ALA A 178 13.66 6.49 -7.15
CA ALA A 178 13.28 7.69 -6.41
C ALA A 178 13.16 8.94 -7.31
N GLU A 179 13.61 8.86 -8.56
CA GLU A 179 13.60 9.97 -9.50
C GLU A 179 12.67 9.71 -10.69
N VAL A 180 12.23 10.78 -11.36
CA VAL A 180 11.47 10.68 -12.60
C VAL A 180 12.43 10.55 -13.77
N HIS A 181 12.35 9.43 -14.47
CA HIS A 181 13.18 9.13 -15.63
C HIS A 181 12.48 9.48 -16.95
N SER A 182 13.30 9.81 -17.93
CA SER A 182 12.87 9.97 -19.33
C SER A 182 13.74 9.12 -20.25
N TYR A 183 13.13 8.52 -21.26
CA TYR A 183 13.82 7.88 -22.37
C TYR A 183 13.67 8.71 -23.63
N LYS A 184 14.79 9.07 -24.27
CA LYS A 184 14.82 9.97 -25.43
C LYS A 184 14.02 11.27 -25.18
N LYS A 185 14.13 11.85 -23.99
CA LYS A 185 13.42 13.06 -23.52
C LYS A 185 11.89 12.90 -23.40
N VAL A 186 11.37 11.70 -23.45
CA VAL A 186 9.96 11.38 -23.23
C VAL A 186 9.82 10.67 -21.88
N ILE A 187 8.88 11.13 -21.06
CA ILE A 187 8.53 10.48 -19.80
C ILE A 187 7.44 9.45 -20.09
N TYR A 188 7.61 8.25 -19.57
CA TYR A 188 6.62 7.17 -19.63
C TYR A 188 6.19 6.81 -18.22
N ASP A 189 4.91 6.52 -18.03
CA ASP A 189 4.34 5.97 -16.79
C ASP A 189 3.63 4.64 -17.09
N ARG A 190 3.58 3.76 -16.11
CA ARG A 190 2.90 2.46 -16.24
C ARG A 190 1.46 2.57 -15.76
N VAL A 191 0.50 2.25 -16.62
CA VAL A 191 -0.92 2.22 -16.30
C VAL A 191 -1.42 0.84 -16.69
N ASP A 192 -1.77 0.02 -15.71
CA ASP A 192 -2.01 -1.40 -15.87
C ASP A 192 -0.82 -2.11 -16.54
N ASP A 193 -1.01 -2.67 -17.72
CA ASP A 193 0.03 -3.32 -18.55
C ASP A 193 0.56 -2.42 -19.68
N ALA A 194 0.16 -1.14 -19.73
CA ALA A 194 0.51 -0.23 -20.82
C ALA A 194 1.55 0.83 -20.41
N ASP A 195 2.49 1.10 -21.32
CA ASP A 195 3.47 2.18 -21.22
C ASP A 195 2.91 3.46 -21.84
N VAL A 196 2.49 4.41 -20.99
CA VAL A 196 1.79 5.63 -21.41
C VAL A 196 2.75 6.81 -21.44
N LYS A 197 2.77 7.54 -22.57
CA LYS A 197 3.53 8.81 -22.68
C LYS A 197 2.88 9.90 -21.83
N VAL A 198 3.66 10.48 -20.92
CA VAL A 198 3.20 11.58 -20.06
C VAL A 198 3.68 12.90 -20.66
N THR A 199 2.74 13.70 -21.17
CA THR A 199 3.01 15.00 -21.79
C THR A 199 2.44 16.18 -20.99
N SER A 200 1.45 15.90 -20.12
CA SER A 200 0.82 16.92 -19.28
C SER A 200 1.77 17.38 -18.17
N THR A 201 2.03 18.69 -18.09
CA THR A 201 2.86 19.29 -17.04
C THR A 201 2.34 18.98 -15.63
N SER A 202 1.03 18.94 -15.45
CA SER A 202 0.42 18.59 -14.15
C SER A 202 0.66 17.13 -13.77
N GLN A 203 0.58 16.20 -14.72
CA GLN A 203 0.88 14.78 -14.47
C GLN A 203 2.38 14.59 -14.17
N ILE A 204 3.26 15.26 -14.92
CA ILE A 204 4.71 15.24 -14.66
C ILE A 204 5.01 15.77 -13.25
N ALA A 205 4.40 16.90 -12.84
CA ALA A 205 4.54 17.41 -11.48
C ALA A 205 4.08 16.43 -10.42
N GLN A 206 2.95 15.73 -10.64
CA GLN A 206 2.48 14.66 -9.75
C GLN A 206 3.45 13.48 -9.68
N MET A 207 4.09 13.10 -10.80
CA MET A 207 5.12 12.06 -10.80
C MET A 207 6.33 12.45 -9.95
N TYR A 208 6.80 13.71 -10.04
CA TYR A 208 7.87 14.20 -9.18
C TYR A 208 7.47 14.18 -7.70
N ILE A 209 6.24 14.61 -7.36
CA ILE A 209 5.72 14.57 -5.99
C ILE A 209 5.63 13.12 -5.49
N ARG A 210 5.17 12.20 -6.33
CA ARG A 210 5.08 10.77 -6.02
C ARG A 210 6.45 10.14 -5.75
N LYS A 211 7.48 10.54 -6.52
CA LYS A 211 8.84 10.01 -6.42
C LYS A 211 9.65 10.59 -5.28
N GLN A 212 9.42 11.84 -4.94
CA GLN A 212 10.03 12.41 -3.75
C GLN A 212 9.40 11.75 -2.53
N GLU A 213 10.19 11.09 -1.68
CA GLU A 213 9.79 10.62 -0.35
C GLU A 213 9.51 11.80 0.61
N ILE A 214 9.21 12.96 0.06
CA ILE A 214 8.84 14.15 0.81
C ILE A 214 7.37 13.97 1.23
N PHE A 215 7.19 13.67 2.49
CA PHE A 215 5.89 13.82 3.12
C PHE A 215 5.51 15.30 3.07
N THR A 216 4.58 15.66 2.20
CA THR A 216 4.14 17.07 2.00
C THR A 216 3.69 17.70 3.31
N GLU A 217 3.14 16.90 4.23
CA GLU A 217 2.76 17.35 5.58
C GLU A 217 3.93 17.91 6.41
N ARG A 218 5.19 17.53 6.09
CA ARG A 218 6.40 18.01 6.79
C ARG A 218 6.95 19.33 6.26
N ARG A 219 6.41 19.84 5.15
CA ARG A 219 6.85 21.11 4.58
C ARG A 219 6.66 22.23 5.59
N ILE A 220 7.75 22.94 5.92
CA ILE A 220 7.76 24.04 6.89
C ILE A 220 7.30 25.33 6.22
N TYR A 221 6.48 26.09 6.94
CA TYR A 221 6.04 27.44 6.60
C TYR A 221 6.65 28.42 7.59
N PRO A 222 7.82 29.00 7.30
CA PRO A 222 8.62 29.74 8.28
C PRO A 222 7.98 31.05 8.74
N TYR A 223 7.01 31.56 7.98
CA TYR A 223 6.26 32.79 8.31
C TYR A 223 4.93 32.50 9.03
N ALA A 224 4.54 31.24 9.16
CA ALA A 224 3.39 30.88 9.97
C ALA A 224 3.72 31.04 11.45
N THR A 225 2.79 31.62 12.19
CA THR A 225 2.91 31.93 13.62
C THR A 225 1.93 31.11 14.44
N ILE A 226 2.03 31.18 15.74
CA ILE A 226 1.09 30.50 16.64
C ILE A 226 -0.33 31.10 16.53
N ASP A 227 -0.41 32.38 16.14
CA ASP A 227 -1.69 33.08 15.95
C ASP A 227 -2.46 32.61 14.71
N ASP A 228 -1.79 31.90 13.80
CA ASP A 228 -2.41 31.25 12.63
C ASP A 228 -3.13 29.95 12.97
N LEU A 229 -2.99 29.48 14.21
CA LEU A 229 -3.54 28.22 14.69
C LEU A 229 -4.75 28.42 15.62
N ARG A 230 -5.67 27.47 15.61
CA ARG A 230 -6.84 27.36 16.50
C ARG A 230 -6.45 26.71 17.83
N LEU A 231 -5.77 27.47 18.70
CA LEU A 231 -5.34 26.99 20.01
C LEU A 231 -6.50 26.63 20.94
N ASP A 232 -7.68 27.19 20.68
CA ASP A 232 -8.93 26.85 21.37
C ASP A 232 -9.35 25.38 21.19
N LEU A 233 -8.81 24.67 20.21
CA LEU A 233 -9.00 23.23 20.03
C LEU A 233 -8.10 22.38 20.94
N LEU A 234 -6.97 22.92 21.44
CA LEU A 234 -6.01 22.14 22.24
C LEU A 234 -6.58 21.58 23.55
N PRO A 235 -7.46 22.25 24.31
CA PRO A 235 -8.13 21.65 25.46
C PRO A 235 -8.97 20.41 25.10
N LYS A 236 -9.63 20.40 23.93
CA LYS A 236 -10.34 19.24 23.39
C LYS A 236 -9.34 18.11 23.05
N VAL A 237 -8.27 18.44 22.33
CA VAL A 237 -7.19 17.51 21.94
C VAL A 237 -6.58 16.81 23.17
N ARG A 238 -6.22 17.58 24.22
CA ARG A 238 -5.68 17.01 25.46
C ARG A 238 -6.63 16.05 26.13
N ARG A 239 -7.89 16.45 26.29
CA ARG A 239 -8.92 15.61 26.90
C ARG A 239 -9.12 14.31 26.12
N MET A 240 -9.13 14.39 24.78
CA MET A 240 -9.26 13.21 23.92
C MET A 240 -8.05 12.29 24.04
N ALA A 241 -6.83 12.84 24.05
CA ALA A 241 -5.60 12.05 24.20
C ALA A 241 -5.56 11.34 25.56
N VAL A 242 -5.92 12.02 26.64
CA VAL A 242 -6.00 11.42 27.99
C VAL A 242 -7.05 10.29 28.03
N ASN A 243 -8.22 10.51 27.46
CA ASN A 243 -9.27 9.49 27.42
C ASN A 243 -8.84 8.25 26.61
N ASN A 244 -8.22 8.47 25.46
CA ASN A 244 -7.74 7.40 24.59
C ASN A 244 -6.60 6.59 25.23
N ALA A 245 -5.77 7.23 26.04
CA ALA A 245 -4.66 6.59 26.77
C ALA A 245 -5.06 5.99 28.12
N GLY A 246 -6.36 5.88 28.43
CA GLY A 246 -6.83 5.29 29.69
C GLY A 246 -6.60 6.15 30.93
N GLY A 247 -6.55 7.48 30.79
CA GLY A 247 -6.50 8.43 31.88
C GLY A 247 -5.20 9.20 32.07
N LYS A 248 -4.12 8.83 31.38
CA LYS A 248 -2.82 9.55 31.45
C LYS A 248 -2.21 9.71 30.06
N HIS A 249 -1.87 10.95 29.72
CA HIS A 249 -1.16 11.27 28.48
C HIS A 249 -0.21 12.45 28.71
N PRO A 250 1.03 12.45 28.16
CA PRO A 250 2.00 13.53 28.36
C PRO A 250 1.47 14.92 27.99
N TRP A 251 0.61 15.01 26.98
CA TRP A 251 0.03 16.28 26.51
C TRP A 251 -0.84 16.99 27.56
N ALA A 252 -1.30 16.29 28.60
CA ALA A 252 -2.12 16.88 29.65
C ALA A 252 -1.37 17.98 30.42
N GLU A 253 -0.09 17.76 30.69
CA GLU A 253 0.76 18.64 31.51
C GLU A 253 1.61 19.61 30.66
N MET A 254 1.67 19.43 29.34
CA MET A 254 2.46 20.27 28.43
C MET A 254 1.74 21.61 28.16
N SER A 255 2.50 22.71 28.10
CA SER A 255 2.02 23.95 27.51
C SER A 255 1.63 23.75 26.02
N ASP A 256 0.91 24.69 25.43
CA ASP A 256 0.51 24.61 24.01
C ASP A 256 1.73 24.48 23.10
N LYS A 257 2.78 25.28 23.37
CA LYS A 257 4.02 25.24 22.59
C LYS A 257 4.76 23.91 22.73
N GLU A 258 4.84 23.37 23.92
CA GLU A 258 5.48 22.07 24.16
C GLU A 258 4.70 20.93 23.48
N LEU A 259 3.37 20.97 23.49
CA LEU A 259 2.54 20.01 22.78
C LEU A 259 2.80 20.07 21.28
N LEU A 260 2.84 21.27 20.68
CA LEU A 260 3.10 21.45 19.25
C LEU A 260 4.50 20.96 18.84
N VAL A 261 5.52 21.15 19.69
CA VAL A 261 6.86 20.63 19.48
C VAL A 261 6.90 19.11 19.65
N SER A 262 6.32 18.59 20.73
CA SER A 262 6.29 17.15 21.05
C SER A 262 5.54 16.33 20.00
N SER A 263 4.48 16.89 19.41
CA SER A 263 3.72 16.26 18.33
C SER A 263 4.38 16.39 16.94
N GLY A 264 5.53 17.08 16.85
CA GLY A 264 6.25 17.29 15.58
C GLY A 264 5.62 18.34 14.67
N LEU A 265 4.66 19.13 15.16
CA LEU A 265 3.96 20.16 14.39
C LEU A 265 4.76 21.46 14.27
N TYR A 266 5.67 21.71 15.21
CA TYR A 266 6.69 22.76 15.12
C TYR A 266 8.06 22.11 15.15
N CYS A 267 8.85 22.29 14.11
CA CYS A 267 10.12 21.60 13.95
C CYS A 267 11.16 22.45 13.22
N THR A 268 12.39 21.91 13.17
CA THR A 268 13.49 22.46 12.39
C THR A 268 13.79 21.50 11.25
N ASP A 269 13.81 21.98 10.03
CA ASP A 269 14.34 21.24 8.90
C ASP A 269 15.87 21.19 9.03
N LEU A 270 16.42 20.00 9.23
CA LEU A 270 17.85 19.80 9.45
C LEU A 270 18.69 20.02 8.18
N ALA A 271 18.07 19.97 6.99
CA ALA A 271 18.76 20.21 5.73
C ALA A 271 18.92 21.70 5.45
N THR A 272 17.89 22.50 5.73
CA THR A 272 17.86 23.94 5.41
C THR A 272 18.08 24.82 6.64
N GLY A 273 17.95 24.30 7.85
CA GLY A 273 17.97 25.05 9.10
C GLY A 273 16.71 25.88 9.36
N GLN A 274 15.70 25.82 8.49
CA GLN A 274 14.44 26.52 8.68
C GLN A 274 13.66 25.97 9.87
N LYS A 275 13.07 26.87 10.67
CA LYS A 275 12.19 26.53 11.80
C LYS A 275 10.81 27.07 11.55
N GLY A 276 9.79 26.33 11.95
CA GLY A 276 8.42 26.79 11.82
C GLY A 276 7.38 25.69 11.98
N TYR A 277 6.13 26.08 11.80
CA TYR A 277 5.01 25.17 11.70
C TYR A 277 5.02 24.49 10.34
N ASN A 278 4.78 23.19 10.32
CA ASN A 278 4.70 22.43 9.08
C ASN A 278 3.24 22.36 8.58
N LEU A 279 3.05 21.79 7.37
CA LEU A 279 1.73 21.63 6.78
C LEU A 279 0.78 20.81 7.69
N ALA A 280 1.31 19.79 8.40
CA ALA A 280 0.50 19.02 9.34
C ALA A 280 -0.09 19.90 10.45
N ALA A 281 0.69 20.86 11.00
CA ALA A 281 0.18 21.81 12.00
C ALA A 281 -0.96 22.66 11.44
N ILE A 282 -0.78 23.15 10.21
CA ILE A 282 -1.77 24.00 9.54
C ILE A 282 -3.03 23.20 9.22
N MET A 283 -2.89 21.97 8.70
CA MET A 283 -4.05 21.13 8.40
C MET A 283 -4.79 20.65 9.66
N LEU A 284 -4.07 20.36 10.75
CA LEU A 284 -4.68 19.90 12.01
C LEU A 284 -5.33 21.03 12.82
N LEU A 285 -4.69 22.20 12.86
CA LEU A 285 -5.03 23.27 13.82
C LEU A 285 -5.13 24.65 13.17
N GLY A 286 -4.92 24.79 11.85
CA GLY A 286 -4.95 26.10 11.20
C GLY A 286 -6.33 26.74 11.22
N LYS A 287 -6.35 28.08 11.16
CA LYS A 287 -7.55 28.85 10.86
C LYS A 287 -7.94 28.66 9.40
N ASP A 288 -9.21 28.74 9.06
CA ASP A 288 -9.73 28.48 7.72
C ASP A 288 -9.06 29.35 6.65
N GLU A 289 -8.86 30.64 6.93
CA GLU A 289 -8.17 31.55 6.01
C GLU A 289 -6.70 31.16 5.75
N VAL A 290 -6.01 30.61 6.75
CA VAL A 290 -4.63 30.14 6.61
C VAL A 290 -4.58 28.87 5.78
N ILE A 291 -5.47 27.92 6.04
CA ILE A 291 -5.61 26.68 5.28
C ILE A 291 -5.91 27.01 3.81
N MET A 292 -6.87 27.88 3.55
CA MET A 292 -7.27 28.26 2.19
C MET A 292 -6.18 29.05 1.45
N ASN A 293 -5.34 29.81 2.16
CA ASN A 293 -4.20 30.50 1.57
C ASN A 293 -3.10 29.52 1.11
N ILE A 294 -2.85 28.47 1.89
CA ILE A 294 -1.80 27.48 1.63
C ILE A 294 -2.28 26.36 0.70
N CYS A 295 -3.50 25.89 0.90
CA CYS A 295 -4.14 24.81 0.14
C CYS A 295 -5.49 25.29 -0.43
N PRO A 296 -5.50 26.14 -1.45
CA PRO A 296 -6.72 26.81 -1.94
C PRO A 296 -7.78 25.85 -2.50
N THR A 297 -7.37 24.65 -2.89
CA THR A 297 -8.26 23.59 -3.40
C THR A 297 -8.69 22.59 -2.33
N TYR A 298 -8.21 22.76 -1.07
CA TYR A 298 -8.58 21.87 0.01
C TYR A 298 -10.06 21.96 0.33
N MET A 299 -10.74 20.86 0.10
CA MET A 299 -12.17 20.72 0.36
C MET A 299 -12.55 19.25 0.45
N THR A 300 -13.50 18.91 1.31
CA THR A 300 -14.21 17.63 1.27
C THR A 300 -15.68 17.90 1.00
N ASP A 301 -16.21 17.31 -0.05
CA ASP A 301 -17.61 17.44 -0.47
C ASP A 301 -18.41 16.24 0.04
N ALA A 302 -19.20 16.42 1.10
CA ALA A 302 -20.08 15.40 1.64
C ALA A 302 -21.46 15.48 0.96
N LEU A 303 -21.89 14.42 0.31
CA LEU A 303 -23.07 14.38 -0.55
C LEU A 303 -24.02 13.24 -0.15
N LEU A 304 -25.30 13.55 -0.02
CA LEU A 304 -26.36 12.55 0.00
C LEU A 304 -27.03 12.47 -1.38
N ARG A 305 -27.11 11.26 -1.95
CA ARG A 305 -27.71 10.97 -3.26
C ARG A 305 -28.58 9.71 -3.20
N LYS A 306 -29.66 9.76 -2.43
CA LYS A 306 -30.59 8.63 -2.31
C LYS A 306 -31.77 8.74 -3.27
N VAL A 307 -32.28 9.94 -3.47
CA VAL A 307 -33.43 10.24 -4.33
C VAL A 307 -32.97 10.99 -5.58
N ASN A 308 -32.19 12.05 -5.40
CA ASN A 308 -31.68 12.86 -6.49
C ASN A 308 -30.27 12.38 -6.89
N LEU A 309 -30.18 11.56 -7.95
CA LEU A 309 -28.92 11.00 -8.44
C LEU A 309 -28.11 12.00 -9.29
N ASP A 310 -28.78 12.96 -9.95
CA ASP A 310 -28.13 13.96 -10.82
C ASP A 310 -27.45 15.07 -10.02
N ARG A 311 -28.00 15.42 -8.86
CA ARG A 311 -27.45 16.44 -7.96
C ARG A 311 -27.13 15.85 -6.59
N TYR A 312 -27.94 16.18 -5.61
CA TYR A 312 -27.84 15.71 -4.23
C TYR A 312 -29.15 16.04 -3.50
N ASP A 313 -29.47 15.23 -2.48
CA ASP A 313 -30.59 15.49 -1.56
C ASP A 313 -30.14 16.38 -0.41
N ASP A 314 -28.85 16.23 0.02
CA ASP A 314 -28.20 17.07 1.02
C ASP A 314 -26.71 17.19 0.71
N ARG A 315 -26.07 18.29 1.16
CA ARG A 315 -24.67 18.58 0.88
C ARG A 315 -24.03 19.36 2.00
N GLU A 316 -22.83 18.96 2.40
CA GLU A 316 -21.98 19.70 3.34
C GLU A 316 -20.59 19.90 2.72
N ILE A 317 -20.14 21.14 2.63
CA ILE A 317 -18.82 21.50 2.10
C ILE A 317 -17.87 21.78 3.26
N VAL A 318 -16.90 20.90 3.47
CA VAL A 318 -15.97 20.98 4.60
C VAL A 318 -14.64 21.54 4.14
N LYS A 319 -14.24 22.71 4.67
CA LYS A 319 -13.02 23.45 4.30
C LYS A 319 -12.22 23.91 5.52
N THR A 320 -12.46 23.34 6.67
CA THR A 320 -11.83 23.70 7.95
C THR A 320 -10.71 22.71 8.31
N ASN A 321 -10.06 22.94 9.45
CA ASN A 321 -9.01 22.04 9.96
C ASN A 321 -9.48 20.59 10.15
N LEU A 322 -8.53 19.64 10.18
CA LEU A 322 -8.86 18.21 10.19
C LEU A 322 -9.63 17.76 11.43
N ILE A 323 -9.47 18.42 12.57
CA ILE A 323 -10.19 18.08 13.81
C ILE A 323 -11.67 18.42 13.69
N GLU A 324 -11.99 19.61 13.21
CA GLU A 324 -13.38 20.04 12.97
C GLU A 324 -13.97 19.33 11.75
N SER A 325 -13.17 19.12 10.69
CA SER A 325 -13.59 18.34 9.52
C SER A 325 -14.05 16.93 9.91
N TYR A 326 -13.33 16.27 10.81
CA TYR A 326 -13.72 14.95 11.31
C TYR A 326 -15.10 15.00 12.01
N ASP A 327 -15.32 15.98 12.89
CA ASP A 327 -16.58 16.11 13.61
C ASP A 327 -17.76 16.37 12.67
N ILE A 328 -17.58 17.28 11.69
CA ILE A 328 -18.62 17.62 10.71
C ILE A 328 -18.98 16.41 9.85
N LEU A 329 -17.98 15.68 9.34
CA LEU A 329 -18.21 14.50 8.52
C LEU A 329 -18.86 13.36 9.30
N MET A 330 -18.47 13.16 10.57
CA MET A 330 -19.12 12.19 11.46
C MET A 330 -20.58 12.57 11.75
N GLU A 331 -20.88 13.84 11.89
CA GLU A 331 -22.26 14.30 12.09
C GLU A 331 -23.09 14.11 10.82
N PHE A 332 -22.52 14.39 9.63
CA PHE A 332 -23.15 14.10 8.35
C PHE A 332 -23.48 12.59 8.21
N ALA A 333 -22.53 11.72 8.59
CA ALA A 333 -22.76 10.28 8.59
C ALA A 333 -23.89 9.87 9.57
N ARG A 334 -23.94 10.47 10.79
CA ARG A 334 -24.99 10.18 11.77
C ARG A 334 -26.37 10.62 11.29
N LYS A 335 -26.44 11.73 10.57
CA LYS A 335 -27.69 12.28 10.04
C LYS A 335 -28.30 11.38 8.96
N HIS A 336 -27.47 10.72 8.13
CA HIS A 336 -27.91 10.07 6.89
C HIS A 336 -27.82 8.55 6.88
N LEU A 337 -27.12 7.95 7.84
CA LEU A 337 -26.96 6.50 7.94
C LEU A 337 -27.75 5.96 9.15
N SER A 338 -28.40 4.84 8.95
CA SER A 338 -29.08 4.09 10.02
C SER A 338 -28.08 3.51 11.02
N ASP A 339 -28.43 3.53 12.32
CA ASP A 339 -27.62 2.88 13.36
C ASP A 339 -28.26 1.54 13.71
N LYS A 340 -27.85 0.50 13.01
CA LYS A 340 -28.34 -0.86 13.20
C LYS A 340 -27.97 -1.39 14.59
N PHE A 341 -28.88 -2.12 15.20
CA PHE A 341 -28.64 -2.74 16.50
C PHE A 341 -27.62 -3.88 16.34
N PHE A 342 -26.55 -3.82 17.11
CA PHE A 342 -25.54 -4.87 17.14
C PHE A 342 -24.94 -5.01 18.54
N LEU A 343 -24.80 -6.24 19.01
CA LEU A 343 -24.17 -6.57 20.29
C LEU A 343 -22.85 -7.30 20.06
N GLU A 344 -21.79 -6.77 20.64
CA GLU A 344 -20.50 -7.46 20.72
C GLU A 344 -20.19 -7.76 22.19
N ASN A 345 -20.09 -9.03 22.54
CA ASN A 345 -19.84 -9.47 23.93
C ASN A 345 -20.75 -8.77 24.96
N THR A 346 -22.06 -8.73 24.71
CA THR A 346 -23.09 -8.10 25.57
C THR A 346 -23.13 -6.56 25.56
N ASN A 347 -22.16 -5.88 24.91
CA ASN A 347 -22.13 -4.44 24.77
C ASN A 347 -22.76 -4.01 23.45
N ARG A 348 -23.63 -2.99 23.49
CA ARG A 348 -24.15 -2.38 22.28
C ARG A 348 -23.04 -1.60 21.55
N VAL A 349 -22.82 -1.92 20.29
CA VAL A 349 -21.82 -1.31 19.42
C VAL A 349 -22.53 -0.64 18.24
N SER A 350 -22.18 0.60 17.94
CA SER A 350 -22.69 1.32 16.77
C SER A 350 -21.83 0.98 15.55
N LEU A 351 -22.34 0.08 14.70
CA LEU A 351 -21.69 -0.31 13.44
C LEU A 351 -21.48 0.91 12.54
N ARG A 352 -22.52 1.76 12.39
CA ARG A 352 -22.42 3.03 11.66
C ARG A 352 -21.23 3.86 12.10
N ASN A 353 -21.10 4.10 13.41
CA ASN A 353 -20.04 4.96 13.92
C ASN A 353 -18.64 4.36 13.70
N ILE A 354 -18.48 3.04 13.82
CA ILE A 354 -17.19 2.37 13.57
C ILE A 354 -16.81 2.49 12.10
N ILE A 355 -17.72 2.16 11.19
CA ILE A 355 -17.47 2.19 9.75
C ILE A 355 -17.20 3.63 9.29
N SER A 356 -18.06 4.58 9.68
CA SER A 356 -17.88 5.99 9.30
C SER A 356 -16.59 6.59 9.85
N ARG A 357 -16.22 6.27 11.11
CA ARG A 357 -14.95 6.69 11.72
C ARG A 357 -13.78 6.22 10.89
N GLU A 358 -13.77 4.96 10.49
CA GLU A 358 -12.68 4.39 9.72
C GLU A 358 -12.56 5.02 8.34
N MET A 359 -13.68 5.19 7.64
CA MET A 359 -13.70 5.83 6.32
C MET A 359 -13.23 7.30 6.41
N ILE A 360 -13.79 8.08 7.33
CA ILE A 360 -13.47 9.50 7.50
C ILE A 360 -12.02 9.69 7.93
N SER A 361 -11.53 8.90 8.89
CA SER A 361 -10.13 8.95 9.31
C SER A 361 -9.19 8.64 8.15
N ASN A 362 -9.50 7.63 7.34
CA ASN A 362 -8.70 7.28 6.18
C ASN A 362 -8.65 8.42 5.16
N THR A 363 -9.78 9.03 4.80
CA THR A 363 -9.79 10.15 3.84
C THR A 363 -9.04 11.39 4.33
N LEU A 364 -9.03 11.64 5.65
CA LEU A 364 -8.31 12.78 6.23
C LEU A 364 -6.81 12.51 6.41
N MET A 365 -6.41 11.27 6.76
CA MET A 365 -5.00 10.91 7.00
C MET A 365 -4.23 10.56 5.72
N HIS A 366 -4.87 9.95 4.74
CA HIS A 366 -4.20 9.40 3.55
C HIS A 366 -4.39 10.27 2.31
N ARG A 367 -4.59 11.58 2.49
CA ARG A 367 -4.84 12.54 1.44
C ARG A 367 -3.58 13.29 1.03
N GLU A 368 -3.42 13.55 -0.29
CA GLU A 368 -2.46 14.53 -0.78
C GLU A 368 -3.09 15.93 -0.78
N PHE A 369 -2.69 16.77 0.17
CA PHE A 369 -3.30 18.10 0.40
C PHE A 369 -2.95 19.12 -0.67
N THR A 370 -1.86 18.91 -1.43
CA THR A 370 -1.43 19.82 -2.51
C THR A 370 -2.12 19.53 -3.84
N SER A 371 -2.91 18.45 -3.90
CA SER A 371 -3.68 18.09 -5.09
C SER A 371 -4.89 19.00 -5.28
N SER A 372 -5.21 19.28 -6.55
CA SER A 372 -6.45 19.98 -6.92
C SER A 372 -7.69 19.07 -6.90
N PHE A 373 -7.54 17.78 -6.68
CA PHE A 373 -8.65 16.84 -6.59
C PHE A 373 -9.47 17.08 -5.32
N ILE A 374 -10.77 17.32 -5.50
CA ILE A 374 -11.69 17.52 -4.39
C ILE A 374 -12.06 16.17 -3.77
N ALA A 375 -11.76 15.99 -2.49
CA ALA A 375 -12.16 14.78 -1.78
C ALA A 375 -13.68 14.73 -1.64
N LYS A 376 -14.24 13.51 -1.67
CA LYS A 376 -15.67 13.27 -1.55
C LYS A 376 -15.98 12.27 -0.46
N PHE A 377 -17.11 12.49 0.21
CA PHE A 377 -17.79 11.50 1.03
C PHE A 377 -19.24 11.43 0.54
N VAL A 378 -19.61 10.33 -0.11
CA VAL A 378 -20.92 10.21 -0.77
C VAL A 378 -21.70 9.06 -0.14
N ILE A 379 -22.98 9.32 0.15
CA ILE A 379 -23.94 8.33 0.64
C ILE A 379 -25.04 8.20 -0.42
N GLU A 380 -25.15 7.01 -0.99
CA GLU A 380 -26.19 6.62 -1.97
C GLU A 380 -27.18 5.63 -1.32
N SER A 381 -28.12 5.12 -2.08
CA SER A 381 -29.14 4.19 -1.55
C SER A 381 -28.56 2.81 -1.23
N ASP A 382 -27.59 2.36 -2.03
CA ASP A 382 -27.02 1.01 -2.01
C ASP A 382 -25.55 0.95 -1.57
N ARG A 383 -24.92 2.12 -1.41
CA ARG A 383 -23.51 2.22 -0.98
C ARG A 383 -23.19 3.59 -0.39
N MET A 384 -22.09 3.65 0.34
CA MET A 384 -21.38 4.89 0.65
C MET A 384 -19.93 4.76 0.23
N TYR A 385 -19.31 5.87 -0.17
CA TYR A 385 -17.89 5.85 -0.55
C TYR A 385 -17.17 7.15 -0.22
N ILE A 386 -15.87 7.04 -0.05
CA ILE A 386 -14.93 8.17 0.02
C ILE A 386 -14.00 8.13 -1.19
N GLU A 387 -13.58 9.31 -1.64
CA GLU A 387 -12.55 9.49 -2.65
C GLU A 387 -11.61 10.62 -2.24
N ASN A 388 -10.31 10.42 -2.37
CA ASN A 388 -9.32 11.49 -2.19
C ASN A 388 -8.08 11.26 -3.06
N ALA A 389 -7.41 12.38 -3.41
CA ALA A 389 -6.10 12.30 -4.05
C ALA A 389 -5.11 11.54 -3.14
N ASN A 390 -4.29 10.71 -3.76
CA ASN A 390 -3.37 9.84 -3.07
C ASN A 390 -2.01 9.77 -3.78
N ARG A 391 -1.01 9.29 -3.08
CA ARG A 391 0.27 8.85 -3.64
C ARG A 391 0.36 7.36 -3.45
N SER A 392 -0.16 6.60 -4.41
CA SER A 392 -0.11 5.16 -4.32
C SER A 392 1.32 4.63 -4.49
N VAL A 393 1.68 3.65 -3.67
CA VAL A 393 2.91 2.85 -3.82
C VAL A 393 2.62 1.60 -4.64
N LYS A 394 1.41 1.05 -4.52
CA LYS A 394 0.92 -0.09 -5.30
C LYS A 394 -0.48 0.23 -5.78
N VAL A 395 -0.73 0.15 -7.09
CA VAL A 395 -2.09 0.29 -7.63
C VAL A 395 -2.83 -1.05 -7.48
N GLY A 396 -4.08 -1.01 -7.06
CA GLY A 396 -4.95 -2.17 -7.01
C GLY A 396 -5.82 -2.23 -5.76
N TYR A 397 -6.48 -3.37 -5.57
CA TYR A 397 -7.37 -3.59 -4.43
C TYR A 397 -6.58 -3.96 -3.17
N ILE A 398 -6.91 -3.27 -2.07
CA ILE A 398 -6.39 -3.58 -0.74
C ILE A 398 -7.35 -4.57 -0.08
N THR A 399 -6.81 -5.70 0.36
CA THR A 399 -7.53 -6.71 1.13
C THR A 399 -6.84 -6.92 2.49
N PRO A 400 -7.49 -7.55 3.48
CA PRO A 400 -6.86 -7.85 4.76
C PRO A 400 -5.56 -8.66 4.66
N GLU A 401 -5.37 -9.42 3.55
CA GLU A 401 -4.22 -10.30 3.31
C GLU A 401 -3.03 -9.56 2.70
N ASN A 402 -3.28 -8.53 1.85
CA ASN A 402 -2.23 -7.78 1.16
C ASN A 402 -2.00 -6.39 1.77
N LEU A 403 -2.65 -6.10 2.91
CA LEU A 403 -2.55 -4.82 3.58
C LEU A 403 -1.14 -4.58 4.12
N GLU A 404 -0.45 -3.61 3.55
CA GLU A 404 0.80 -3.06 4.08
C GLU A 404 0.52 -1.67 4.66
N PRO A 405 0.64 -1.48 5.99
CA PRO A 405 0.40 -0.18 6.60
C PRO A 405 1.42 0.86 6.13
N ASN A 406 1.01 1.79 5.30
CA ASN A 406 1.84 2.88 4.81
C ASN A 406 1.08 4.22 4.91
N PRO A 407 1.18 4.94 6.05
CA PRO A 407 0.50 6.21 6.20
C PRO A 407 1.11 7.27 5.26
N LYS A 408 0.28 7.89 4.43
CA LYS A 408 0.71 8.96 3.52
C LYS A 408 1.13 10.23 4.28
N ASN A 409 0.51 10.47 5.42
CA ASN A 409 0.80 11.58 6.32
C ASN A 409 1.07 11.05 7.74
N PRO A 410 2.30 10.56 8.02
CA PRO A 410 2.62 9.91 9.30
C PRO A 410 2.48 10.82 10.53
N LEU A 411 2.71 12.14 10.43
CA LEU A 411 2.50 13.07 11.55
C LEU A 411 1.01 13.22 11.87
N ILE A 412 0.18 13.45 10.86
CA ILE A 412 -1.28 13.53 11.01
C ILE A 412 -1.82 12.21 11.54
N ALA A 413 -1.37 11.08 10.98
CA ALA A 413 -1.77 9.76 11.45
C ALA A 413 -1.37 9.51 12.91
N SER A 414 -0.17 9.93 13.31
CA SER A 414 0.29 9.85 14.71
C SER A 414 -0.57 10.71 15.62
N PHE A 415 -0.88 11.94 15.20
CA PHE A 415 -1.74 12.84 15.96
C PHE A 415 -3.16 12.27 16.13
N PHE A 416 -3.76 11.76 15.06
CA PHE A 416 -5.09 11.13 15.09
C PHE A 416 -5.12 9.89 15.99
N ARG A 417 -4.06 9.07 16.00
CA ARG A 417 -3.95 7.94 16.94
C ARG A 417 -3.92 8.40 18.39
N ASN A 418 -3.17 9.45 18.70
CA ASN A 418 -3.11 9.97 20.08
C ASN A 418 -4.47 10.43 20.57
N ILE A 419 -5.28 11.07 19.74
CA ILE A 419 -6.60 11.57 20.12
C ILE A 419 -7.75 10.55 19.89
N GLY A 420 -7.43 9.34 19.42
CA GLY A 420 -8.41 8.26 19.23
C GLY A 420 -9.30 8.40 17.98
N TYR A 421 -8.93 9.26 17.02
CA TYR A 421 -9.61 9.32 15.71
C TYR A 421 -9.21 8.17 14.79
N ALA A 422 -8.02 7.63 14.94
CA ALA A 422 -7.53 6.47 14.22
C ALA A 422 -7.04 5.38 15.17
N ASP A 423 -7.13 4.14 14.73
CA ASP A 423 -6.60 2.98 15.43
C ASP A 423 -5.11 2.76 15.13
N THR A 424 -4.51 1.72 15.71
CA THR A 424 -3.17 1.27 15.37
C THR A 424 -3.08 0.81 13.92
N LEU A 425 -1.91 0.99 13.31
CA LEU A 425 -1.66 0.69 11.89
C LEU A 425 -2.18 -0.69 11.46
N GLY A 426 -3.04 -0.70 10.44
CA GLY A 426 -3.60 -1.91 9.83
C GLY A 426 -4.80 -2.53 10.54
N SER A 427 -5.16 -2.10 11.76
CA SER A 427 -6.34 -2.62 12.46
C SER A 427 -7.65 -2.05 11.91
N GLY A 428 -7.62 -0.82 11.40
CA GLY A 428 -8.78 -0.12 10.88
C GLY A 428 -9.39 -0.79 9.66
N THR A 429 -8.60 -1.15 8.67
CA THR A 429 -9.05 -1.88 7.49
C THR A 429 -9.69 -3.21 7.86
N ARG A 430 -9.09 -3.97 8.77
CA ARG A 430 -9.67 -5.24 9.25
C ARG A 430 -11.01 -5.03 9.95
N LYS A 431 -11.12 -3.94 10.76
CA LYS A 431 -12.40 -3.58 11.37
C LYS A 431 -13.42 -3.19 10.32
N LEU A 432 -13.02 -2.41 9.30
CA LEU A 432 -13.90 -2.03 8.21
C LEU A 432 -14.48 -3.24 7.50
N TYR A 433 -13.67 -4.24 7.16
CA TYR A 433 -14.13 -5.51 6.58
C TYR A 433 -15.13 -6.24 7.51
N LYS A 434 -14.74 -6.44 8.77
CA LYS A 434 -15.57 -7.15 9.77
C LYS A 434 -16.94 -6.47 9.98
N TYR A 435 -16.92 -5.16 10.22
CA TYR A 435 -18.15 -4.46 10.61
C TYR A 435 -19.03 -4.09 9.41
N SER A 436 -18.48 -3.98 8.19
CA SER A 436 -19.29 -3.83 6.98
C SER A 436 -20.12 -5.08 6.68
N GLU A 437 -19.57 -6.27 6.90
CA GLU A 437 -20.30 -7.53 6.80
C GLU A 437 -21.49 -7.56 7.76
N TYR A 438 -21.32 -7.15 9.02
CA TYR A 438 -22.41 -7.06 9.98
C TYR A 438 -23.42 -5.95 9.66
N TYR A 439 -22.99 -4.90 8.95
CA TYR A 439 -23.83 -3.75 8.61
C TYR A 439 -24.71 -3.99 7.38
N SER A 440 -24.20 -4.67 6.35
CA SER A 440 -24.88 -4.82 5.05
C SER A 440 -24.86 -6.24 4.47
N GLY A 441 -24.26 -7.22 5.16
CA GLY A 441 -24.06 -8.57 4.61
C GLY A 441 -23.00 -8.64 3.51
N LYS A 442 -22.25 -7.56 3.26
CA LYS A 442 -21.29 -7.45 2.15
C LYS A 442 -19.98 -6.85 2.63
N TYR A 443 -18.90 -7.16 1.93
CA TYR A 443 -17.57 -6.63 2.21
C TYR A 443 -17.34 -5.27 1.52
N PRO A 444 -16.52 -4.39 2.12
CA PRO A 444 -16.11 -3.15 1.50
C PRO A 444 -15.11 -3.42 0.38
N GLU A 445 -15.02 -2.49 -0.57
CA GLU A 445 -13.99 -2.42 -1.59
C GLU A 445 -13.04 -1.27 -1.27
N LEU A 446 -11.73 -1.55 -1.22
CA LEU A 446 -10.68 -0.55 -1.03
C LEU A 446 -9.80 -0.56 -2.27
N GLU A 447 -9.71 0.57 -2.93
CA GLU A 447 -8.96 0.75 -4.18
C GLU A 447 -7.83 1.76 -3.95
N ASP A 448 -6.57 1.33 -4.11
CA ASP A 448 -5.39 2.19 -4.03
C ASP A 448 -4.94 2.57 -5.44
N GLY A 449 -4.76 3.85 -5.67
CA GLY A 449 -4.37 4.43 -6.95
C GLY A 449 -4.01 5.91 -6.76
N ASP A 450 -3.91 6.67 -7.83
CA ASP A 450 -3.75 8.14 -7.76
C ASP A 450 -4.96 8.80 -7.08
N ILE A 451 -6.10 8.10 -7.11
CA ILE A 451 -7.28 8.36 -6.28
C ILE A 451 -7.47 7.14 -5.39
N PHE A 452 -7.45 7.36 -4.08
CA PHE A 452 -7.81 6.35 -3.10
C PHE A 452 -9.33 6.34 -2.91
N ARG A 453 -9.93 5.16 -2.97
CA ARG A 453 -11.38 4.99 -2.78
C ARG A 453 -11.66 3.87 -1.78
N ILE A 454 -12.61 4.12 -0.88
CA ILE A 454 -13.24 3.09 -0.06
C ILE A 454 -14.74 3.10 -0.38
N THR A 455 -15.26 1.97 -0.79
CA THR A 455 -16.71 1.77 -1.02
C THR A 455 -17.24 0.76 -0.02
N VAL A 456 -18.26 1.14 0.73
CA VAL A 456 -18.99 0.26 1.66
C VAL A 456 -20.39 0.08 1.14
N PRO A 457 -20.82 -1.15 0.81
CA PRO A 457 -22.20 -1.43 0.42
C PRO A 457 -23.18 -1.12 1.56
N LEU A 458 -24.35 -0.61 1.21
CA LEU A 458 -25.46 -0.36 2.13
C LEU A 458 -26.64 -1.25 1.75
N ASP A 459 -27.35 -1.73 2.75
CA ASP A 459 -28.61 -2.44 2.58
C ASP A 459 -29.47 -2.18 3.83
N ASP A 460 -30.43 -1.26 3.70
CA ASP A 460 -31.30 -0.87 4.83
C ASP A 460 -32.26 -2.02 5.22
N SER A 461 -32.48 -3.00 4.35
CA SER A 461 -33.32 -4.19 4.62
C SER A 461 -32.56 -5.30 5.34
N TYR A 462 -31.24 -5.31 5.27
CA TYR A 462 -30.41 -6.32 5.92
C TYR A 462 -30.38 -6.14 7.43
N SER A 463 -30.62 -7.22 8.19
CA SER A 463 -30.39 -7.31 9.63
C SER A 463 -29.58 -8.56 9.94
N PHE A 464 -28.52 -8.41 10.71
CA PHE A 464 -27.67 -9.53 11.11
C PHE A 464 -28.42 -10.62 11.92
N ASP A 465 -29.46 -10.21 12.66
CA ASP A 465 -30.25 -11.13 13.50
C ASP A 465 -31.22 -12.02 12.70
N PHE A 466 -31.38 -11.77 11.39
CA PHE A 466 -32.28 -12.53 10.50
C PHE A 466 -31.55 -13.47 9.52
N VAL A 467 -30.25 -13.68 9.68
CA VAL A 467 -29.56 -14.75 8.96
C VAL A 467 -29.94 -16.06 9.64
N ASP A 468 -30.89 -16.77 9.04
CA ASP A 468 -31.37 -18.08 9.47
C ASP A 468 -30.20 -19.02 9.80
N GLU A 469 -29.98 -19.31 11.09
CA GLU A 469 -29.30 -20.54 11.44
C GLU A 469 -30.20 -21.69 10.92
N PRO A 470 -29.68 -22.67 10.18
CA PRO A 470 -30.46 -23.80 9.75
C PRO A 470 -30.99 -24.49 10.98
N GLN A 471 -32.32 -24.47 11.16
CA GLN A 471 -33.02 -25.16 12.21
C GLN A 471 -32.59 -26.64 12.23
N LYS A 472 -31.81 -27.03 13.21
CA LYS A 472 -31.66 -28.45 13.58
C LYS A 472 -32.94 -28.86 14.25
N ALA A 473 -33.86 -29.39 13.45
CA ALA A 473 -34.95 -30.19 13.98
C ALA A 473 -34.37 -31.53 14.51
N GLY A 474 -34.57 -31.81 15.76
CA GLY A 474 -34.19 -33.11 16.34
C GLY A 474 -34.20 -33.07 17.87
N ASN A 475 -35.33 -33.44 18.45
CA ASN A 475 -35.49 -33.76 19.87
C ASN A 475 -34.48 -34.81 20.32
N GLU A 476 -33.87 -34.67 21.50
CA GLU A 476 -33.86 -35.70 22.55
C GLU A 476 -33.15 -35.24 23.83
N PRO A 477 -33.38 -35.91 24.97
CA PRO A 477 -33.45 -35.27 26.27
C PRO A 477 -32.16 -35.33 27.10
N GLN A 478 -32.15 -34.51 28.13
CA GLN A 478 -31.14 -34.35 29.18
C GLN A 478 -30.60 -35.65 29.77
N LYS A 479 -29.28 -35.73 29.94
CA LYS A 479 -28.68 -36.46 31.08
C LYS A 479 -27.56 -35.62 31.70
N ILE A 480 -27.75 -35.39 32.99
CA ILE A 480 -26.82 -34.80 33.94
C ILE A 480 -25.73 -35.85 34.27
N GLY A 481 -24.48 -35.41 34.33
CA GLY A 481 -23.38 -36.24 34.81
C GLY A 481 -22.08 -35.42 34.96
N ASN A 482 -21.64 -35.27 36.21
CA ASN A 482 -20.52 -34.49 36.69
C ASN A 482 -19.12 -35.08 36.36
N GLU A 483 -18.16 -34.17 36.17
CA GLU A 483 -16.73 -34.19 36.59
C GLU A 483 -15.70 -35.17 35.97
N PRO A 484 -14.38 -34.90 36.12
CA PRO A 484 -13.60 -33.64 36.24
C PRO A 484 -12.41 -33.47 35.25
N GLN A 485 -11.79 -32.29 35.35
CA GLN A 485 -10.58 -31.76 34.76
C GLN A 485 -9.38 -32.72 34.58
N LYS A 486 -8.69 -32.59 33.42
CA LYS A 486 -7.24 -32.72 33.35
C LYS A 486 -6.67 -31.72 32.32
N ALA A 487 -5.72 -30.91 32.80
CA ALA A 487 -4.93 -29.98 32.02
C ALA A 487 -3.96 -30.73 31.10
N GLY A 488 -3.80 -30.25 29.88
CA GLY A 488 -2.76 -30.67 28.94
C GLY A 488 -2.54 -29.56 27.90
N ASN A 489 -1.41 -28.86 28.03
CA ASN A 489 -0.97 -27.83 27.11
C ASN A 489 -0.50 -28.46 25.80
N GLU A 490 -1.12 -28.10 24.68
CA GLU A 490 -0.47 -28.14 23.36
C GLU A 490 -0.85 -26.88 22.56
N PRO A 491 0.06 -26.30 21.75
CA PRO A 491 -0.19 -25.03 21.07
C PRO A 491 -1.08 -25.25 19.85
N GLN A 492 -2.26 -24.63 19.87
CA GLN A 492 -3.18 -24.62 18.73
C GLN A 492 -2.61 -23.74 17.61
N LYS A 493 -2.40 -24.34 16.45
CA LYS A 493 -2.25 -23.66 15.16
C LYS A 493 -3.52 -22.86 14.89
N VAL A 494 -3.39 -21.53 14.83
CA VAL A 494 -4.47 -20.64 14.39
C VAL A 494 -4.71 -20.88 12.90
N GLY A 495 -5.83 -21.49 12.57
CA GLY A 495 -6.20 -21.87 11.20
C GLY A 495 -6.81 -20.71 10.42
N ASN A 496 -6.60 -20.75 9.10
CA ASN A 496 -7.04 -19.87 8.01
C ASN A 496 -8.59 -19.81 7.84
N GLU A 497 -9.36 -19.35 8.80
CA GLU A 497 -10.82 -19.25 8.67
C GLU A 497 -11.33 -18.09 7.79
N PRO A 498 -10.74 -16.86 7.80
CA PRO A 498 -11.23 -15.77 6.97
C PRO A 498 -11.08 -16.00 5.46
N GLN A 499 -9.97 -16.62 5.01
CA GLN A 499 -9.74 -16.91 3.59
C GLN A 499 -10.72 -17.93 3.01
N LYS A 500 -11.17 -18.89 3.81
CA LYS A 500 -12.16 -19.87 3.37
C LYS A 500 -13.52 -19.23 3.15
N ALA A 501 -13.94 -18.30 4.02
CA ALA A 501 -15.22 -17.62 3.92
C ALA A 501 -15.31 -16.72 2.66
N VAL A 502 -14.29 -15.87 2.42
CA VAL A 502 -14.22 -15.01 1.22
C VAL A 502 -14.24 -15.83 -0.07
N ARG A 503 -13.49 -16.93 -0.09
CA ARG A 503 -13.49 -17.84 -1.24
C ARG A 503 -14.82 -18.54 -1.43
N GLN A 504 -15.47 -18.97 -0.34
CA GLN A 504 -16.75 -19.65 -0.39
C GLN A 504 -17.84 -18.75 -0.98
N HIS A 505 -17.93 -17.51 -0.53
CA HIS A 505 -18.88 -16.52 -1.06
C HIS A 505 -18.65 -16.23 -2.55
N ARG A 506 -17.38 -16.09 -2.97
CA ARG A 506 -17.08 -15.92 -4.40
C ARG A 506 -17.51 -17.12 -5.22
N ILE A 507 -17.33 -18.34 -4.71
CA ILE A 507 -17.76 -19.57 -5.36
C ILE A 507 -19.29 -19.60 -5.54
N GLU A 508 -20.05 -19.20 -4.54
CA GLU A 508 -21.51 -19.10 -4.59
C GLU A 508 -21.95 -18.07 -5.62
N ARG A 509 -21.30 -16.92 -5.66
CA ARG A 509 -21.58 -15.87 -6.64
C ARG A 509 -21.28 -16.30 -8.09
N ILE A 510 -20.23 -17.11 -8.31
CA ILE A 510 -19.95 -17.71 -9.62
C ILE A 510 -21.10 -18.60 -10.06
N ILE A 511 -21.68 -19.41 -9.16
CA ILE A 511 -22.81 -20.30 -9.47
C ILE A 511 -24.05 -19.48 -9.85
N GLU A 512 -24.38 -18.43 -9.11
CA GLU A 512 -25.51 -17.54 -9.42
C GLU A 512 -25.37 -16.90 -10.81
N ILE A 513 -24.19 -16.34 -11.12
CA ILE A 513 -23.93 -15.70 -12.40
C ILE A 513 -24.02 -16.72 -13.56
N ILE A 514 -23.56 -17.96 -13.35
CA ILE A 514 -23.66 -19.04 -14.34
C ILE A 514 -25.13 -19.45 -14.54
N LEU A 515 -25.97 -19.44 -13.50
CA LEU A 515 -27.42 -19.71 -13.63
C LEU A 515 -28.12 -18.65 -14.46
N ASP A 516 -27.76 -17.38 -14.27
CA ASP A 516 -28.32 -16.26 -15.04
C ASP A 516 -27.82 -16.22 -16.51
N ASN A 517 -26.54 -16.51 -16.71
CA ASN A 517 -25.92 -16.53 -18.04
C ASN A 517 -25.02 -17.77 -18.22
N PRO A 518 -25.56 -18.88 -18.72
CA PRO A 518 -24.80 -20.12 -18.93
C PRO A 518 -23.66 -20.02 -19.97
N HIS A 519 -23.66 -18.99 -20.80
CA HIS A 519 -22.62 -18.77 -21.83
C HIS A 519 -21.51 -17.83 -21.39
N ILE A 520 -21.52 -17.40 -20.12
CA ILE A 520 -20.55 -16.45 -19.60
C ILE A 520 -19.12 -16.97 -19.72
N THR A 521 -18.24 -16.10 -20.19
CA THR A 521 -16.82 -16.40 -20.36
C THR A 521 -16.05 -16.17 -19.05
N ARG A 522 -14.83 -16.71 -18.97
CA ARG A 522 -13.92 -16.48 -17.83
C ARG A 522 -13.55 -15.00 -17.68
N ILE A 523 -13.38 -14.30 -18.79
CA ILE A 523 -13.07 -12.87 -18.83
C ILE A 523 -14.23 -12.05 -18.24
N GLU A 524 -15.45 -12.33 -18.65
CA GLU A 524 -16.65 -11.67 -18.12
C GLU A 524 -16.84 -11.96 -16.62
N LEU A 525 -16.64 -13.22 -16.18
CA LEU A 525 -16.66 -13.57 -14.76
C LEU A 525 -15.58 -12.83 -13.97
N SER A 526 -14.39 -12.73 -14.52
CA SER A 526 -13.27 -11.98 -13.91
C SER A 526 -13.63 -10.50 -13.77
N SER A 527 -14.21 -9.89 -14.80
CA SER A 527 -14.66 -8.49 -14.78
C SER A 527 -15.82 -8.26 -13.80
N LEU A 528 -16.83 -9.15 -13.79
CA LEU A 528 -18.01 -9.04 -12.91
C LEU A 528 -17.64 -9.24 -11.43
N LEU A 529 -16.75 -10.20 -11.15
CA LEU A 529 -16.30 -10.52 -9.79
C LEU A 529 -15.05 -9.76 -9.37
N ARG A 530 -14.50 -8.95 -10.28
CA ARG A 530 -13.32 -8.09 -10.06
C ARG A 530 -12.13 -8.85 -9.46
N VAL A 531 -11.89 -10.06 -9.96
CA VAL A 531 -10.75 -10.90 -9.58
C VAL A 531 -10.03 -11.37 -10.84
N SER A 532 -8.75 -11.72 -10.73
CA SER A 532 -7.98 -12.18 -11.89
C SER A 532 -8.60 -13.42 -12.56
N GLU A 533 -8.46 -13.55 -13.87
CA GLU A 533 -8.92 -14.74 -14.62
C GLU A 533 -8.31 -16.04 -14.08
N ALA A 534 -7.06 -15.98 -13.58
CA ALA A 534 -6.41 -17.11 -12.93
C ALA A 534 -7.16 -17.59 -11.68
N THR A 535 -7.69 -16.64 -10.89
CA THR A 535 -8.54 -16.95 -9.73
C THR A 535 -9.85 -17.58 -10.17
N ILE A 536 -10.50 -17.04 -11.19
CA ILE A 536 -11.74 -17.61 -11.78
C ILE A 536 -11.48 -19.00 -12.35
N LYS A 537 -10.38 -19.19 -13.10
CA LYS A 537 -9.99 -20.51 -13.66
C LYS A 537 -9.84 -21.56 -12.54
N ARG A 538 -9.21 -21.20 -11.43
CA ARG A 538 -9.03 -22.09 -10.27
C ARG A 538 -10.35 -22.41 -9.59
N ASP A 539 -11.21 -21.42 -9.39
CA ASP A 539 -12.50 -21.61 -8.73
C ASP A 539 -13.47 -22.41 -9.61
N LEU A 540 -13.52 -22.17 -10.92
CA LEU A 540 -14.28 -22.98 -11.87
C LEU A 540 -13.76 -24.42 -11.95
N SER A 541 -12.44 -24.63 -11.95
CA SER A 541 -11.84 -25.96 -11.91
C SER A 541 -12.22 -26.74 -10.64
N GLU A 542 -12.27 -26.07 -9.50
CA GLU A 542 -12.67 -26.68 -8.25
C GLU A 542 -14.18 -26.99 -8.21
N LEU A 543 -15.03 -26.09 -8.68
CA LEU A 543 -16.46 -26.32 -8.82
C LEU A 543 -16.76 -27.53 -9.74
N ASN A 544 -16.04 -27.65 -10.85
CA ASN A 544 -16.13 -28.77 -11.75
C ASN A 544 -15.66 -30.08 -11.10
N LYS A 545 -14.52 -30.07 -10.39
CA LYS A 545 -14.02 -31.21 -9.62
C LYS A 545 -14.99 -31.66 -8.53
N ARG A 546 -15.72 -30.72 -7.92
CA ARG A 546 -16.75 -31.02 -6.92
C ARG A 546 -18.09 -31.45 -7.53
N GLY A 547 -18.18 -31.50 -8.86
CA GLY A 547 -19.40 -31.87 -9.58
C GLY A 547 -20.53 -30.85 -9.48
N LYS A 548 -20.26 -29.61 -9.06
CA LYS A 548 -21.27 -28.56 -8.94
C LYS A 548 -21.57 -27.84 -10.24
N ILE A 549 -20.63 -27.80 -11.17
CA ILE A 549 -20.78 -27.25 -12.52
C ILE A 549 -20.12 -28.17 -13.55
N GLU A 550 -20.56 -28.08 -14.79
CA GLU A 550 -19.96 -28.78 -15.93
C GLU A 550 -19.96 -27.88 -17.15
N TYR A 551 -18.89 -27.89 -17.93
CA TYR A 551 -18.83 -27.13 -19.18
C TYR A 551 -19.06 -28.07 -20.37
N ILE A 552 -20.10 -27.80 -21.15
CA ILE A 552 -20.48 -28.64 -22.29
C ILE A 552 -20.36 -27.83 -23.59
N GLY A 553 -19.64 -28.39 -24.55
CA GLY A 553 -19.43 -27.80 -25.89
C GLY A 553 -18.02 -27.44 -26.21
N SER A 554 -17.80 -26.74 -27.32
CA SER A 554 -16.47 -26.29 -27.74
C SER A 554 -16.00 -25.08 -26.91
N SER A 555 -14.69 -24.84 -26.87
CA SER A 555 -14.10 -23.70 -26.12
C SER A 555 -14.63 -22.31 -26.55
N LYS A 556 -15.20 -22.18 -27.73
CA LYS A 556 -15.76 -20.90 -28.26
C LYS A 556 -17.29 -20.82 -28.24
N ALA A 557 -18.01 -21.92 -28.07
CA ALA A 557 -19.47 -21.98 -28.16
C ALA A 557 -20.08 -22.96 -27.13
N GLY A 558 -19.42 -23.22 -26.06
CA GLY A 558 -19.91 -24.07 -24.97
C GLY A 558 -20.75 -23.29 -23.95
N LYS A 559 -21.35 -24.01 -23.00
CA LYS A 559 -22.12 -23.46 -21.91
C LYS A 559 -21.80 -24.19 -20.60
N TRP A 560 -21.93 -23.48 -19.51
CA TRP A 560 -21.88 -24.03 -18.16
C TRP A 560 -23.25 -24.61 -17.78
N ILE A 561 -23.24 -25.72 -17.08
CA ILE A 561 -24.43 -26.31 -16.45
C ILE A 561 -24.16 -26.45 -14.97
N VAL A 562 -25.04 -25.92 -14.14
CA VAL A 562 -25.04 -26.14 -12.69
C VAL A 562 -25.75 -27.46 -12.40
N LYS A 563 -25.12 -28.31 -11.58
CA LYS A 563 -25.65 -29.65 -11.21
C LYS A 563 -26.21 -29.64 -9.79
#